data_1a8c1c72a2f42a9c6179b9ce0f0edd89
#
_entry.id   1a8c1c72a2f42a9c6179b9ce0f0edd89
#
_cell.length_a   1.000
_cell.length_b   1.000
_cell.length_c   1.000
_cell.angle_alpha   90.00
_cell.angle_beta   90.00
_cell.angle_gamma   90.00
#
_symmetry.space_group_name_H-M   'P 1'
#
loop_
_entity.id
_entity.type
_entity.pdbx_description
1 polymer ?
#
loop_
_entity_poly.entity_id
_entity_poly.type
_entity_poly.pdbx_seq_one_letter_code
_entity_poly.pdbx_strand_id
1 'polypeptide(L)'
;RDRLVSTDPASNLQDVFGVSLNDAGVAIAEVPGLVVANLDPLTAAAEYRESVIGAYRGKLPDSAIQNVEEQLSGSCTVEIAAFNAFSEFLTNAEKAEKFDHIIFDTAPTGHTLRMLQLPSAWSGFISESKHGASCLGQLSGLEDKKEMYKKAVHTLADSRLTTLILVTRPE
;
A
#
# COMPACT_ATOMS: atom_id res chain seq x y z
N ARG A 1 -22.13 -6.35 0.53
CA ARG A 1 -21.04 -6.52 1.52
C ARG A 1 -19.95 -5.51 1.19
N ASP A 2 -19.62 -4.64 2.15
CA ASP A 2 -18.74 -3.51 1.95
C ASP A 2 -17.46 -3.65 2.77
N ARG A 3 -16.37 -3.09 2.27
CA ARG A 3 -15.10 -3.04 2.98
C ARG A 3 -14.66 -1.60 3.13
N LEU A 4 -14.37 -1.20 4.37
CA LEU A 4 -13.74 0.08 4.70
C LEU A 4 -12.28 -0.20 5.09
N VAL A 5 -11.36 0.48 4.42
CA VAL A 5 -9.92 0.32 4.65
C VAL A 5 -9.32 1.68 4.96
N SER A 6 -8.79 1.86 6.17
CA SER A 6 -8.01 3.06 6.45
C SER A 6 -6.56 2.85 6.06
N THR A 7 -6.02 3.84 5.37
CA THR A 7 -4.61 3.97 5.03
C THR A 7 -3.95 5.13 5.78
N ASP A 8 -4.70 5.78 6.68
CA ASP A 8 -4.20 6.86 7.52
C ASP A 8 -3.46 6.29 8.74
N PRO A 9 -2.18 6.61 8.94
CA PRO A 9 -1.45 6.21 10.14
C PRO A 9 -2.09 6.71 11.45
N ALA A 10 -2.86 7.80 11.38
CA ALA A 10 -3.60 8.38 12.49
C ALA A 10 -5.09 8.00 12.49
N SER A 11 -5.42 6.85 11.88
CA SER A 11 -6.80 6.36 11.80
C SER A 11 -7.45 6.25 13.19
N ASN A 12 -8.68 6.73 13.30
CA ASN A 12 -9.52 6.61 14.49
C ASN A 12 -10.66 5.60 14.33
N LEU A 13 -10.63 4.76 13.30
CA LEU A 13 -11.69 3.79 13.04
C LEU A 13 -11.87 2.80 14.19
N GLN A 14 -10.82 2.46 14.92
CA GLN A 14 -10.91 1.60 16.11
C GLN A 14 -11.78 2.23 17.20
N ASP A 15 -11.64 3.54 17.40
CA ASP A 15 -12.44 4.29 18.38
C ASP A 15 -13.89 4.42 17.90
N VAL A 16 -14.09 4.66 16.60
CA VAL A 16 -15.43 4.81 16.00
C VAL A 16 -16.25 3.53 16.12
N PHE A 17 -15.63 2.37 15.86
CA PHE A 17 -16.32 1.07 15.89
C PHE A 17 -16.17 0.33 17.22
N GLY A 18 -15.36 0.81 18.15
CA GLY A 18 -15.15 0.20 19.46
C GLY A 18 -14.48 -1.19 19.39
N VAL A 19 -13.72 -1.48 18.32
CA VAL A 19 -13.09 -2.78 18.08
C VAL A 19 -11.63 -2.63 17.69
N SER A 20 -10.79 -3.58 18.06
CA SER A 20 -9.42 -3.62 17.55
C SER A 20 -9.42 -4.06 16.09
N LEU A 21 -8.80 -3.26 15.24
CA LEU A 21 -8.69 -3.50 13.80
C LEU A 21 -7.31 -4.08 13.45
N ASN A 22 -7.27 -4.76 12.32
CA ASN A 22 -6.05 -5.28 11.70
C ASN A 22 -6.13 -5.12 10.17
N ASP A 23 -5.09 -5.48 9.47
CA ASP A 23 -4.98 -5.43 8.01
C ASP A 23 -5.85 -6.48 7.30
N ALA A 24 -6.08 -7.63 7.92
CA ALA A 24 -6.97 -8.67 7.39
C ALA A 24 -8.43 -8.23 7.34
N GLY A 25 -8.84 -7.38 8.28
CA GLY A 25 -10.18 -6.84 8.42
C GLY A 25 -11.04 -7.59 9.43
N VAL A 26 -11.85 -6.83 10.15
CA VAL A 26 -12.76 -7.27 11.19
C VAL A 26 -14.19 -6.98 10.77
N ALA A 27 -15.06 -7.97 10.87
CA ALA A 27 -16.50 -7.78 10.63
C ALA A 27 -17.12 -6.98 11.78
N ILE A 28 -17.90 -5.96 11.46
CA ILE A 28 -18.56 -5.09 12.44
C ILE A 28 -19.95 -5.65 12.73
N ALA A 29 -20.17 -6.04 13.99
CA ALA A 29 -21.42 -6.68 14.40
C ALA A 29 -22.63 -5.73 14.27
N GLU A 30 -22.43 -4.46 14.57
CA GLU A 30 -23.45 -3.42 14.53
C GLU A 30 -23.84 -2.99 13.10
N VAL A 31 -23.01 -3.34 12.11
CA VAL A 31 -23.25 -3.03 10.69
C VAL A 31 -23.11 -4.30 9.85
N PRO A 32 -24.18 -5.08 9.72
CA PRO A 32 -24.14 -6.35 8.98
C PRO A 32 -23.64 -6.15 7.54
N GLY A 33 -22.63 -6.94 7.18
CA GLY A 33 -22.01 -6.86 5.85
C GLY A 33 -20.80 -5.93 5.73
N LEU A 34 -20.51 -5.12 6.77
CA LEU A 34 -19.31 -4.28 6.79
C LEU A 34 -18.11 -5.03 7.38
N VAL A 35 -16.98 -4.94 6.68
CA VAL A 35 -15.66 -5.36 7.15
C VAL A 35 -14.75 -4.15 7.20
N VAL A 36 -14.11 -3.89 8.33
CA VAL A 36 -13.21 -2.73 8.51
C VAL A 36 -11.78 -3.23 8.71
N ALA A 37 -10.86 -2.64 7.98
CA ALA A 37 -9.42 -2.91 8.07
C ALA A 37 -8.65 -1.62 8.31
N ASN A 38 -7.52 -1.74 9.01
CA ASN A 38 -6.58 -0.65 9.19
C ASN A 38 -5.21 -1.10 8.70
N LEU A 39 -4.71 -0.47 7.63
CA LEU A 39 -3.38 -0.75 7.12
C LEU A 39 -2.34 -0.02 7.98
N ASP A 40 -1.53 -0.79 8.69
CA ASP A 40 -0.39 -0.24 9.41
C ASP A 40 0.81 -0.10 8.47
N PRO A 41 1.24 1.13 8.13
CA PRO A 41 2.34 1.34 7.20
C PRO A 41 3.68 0.81 7.74
N LEU A 42 3.86 0.71 9.05
CA LEU A 42 5.08 0.17 9.64
C LEU A 42 5.14 -1.36 9.51
N THR A 43 4.02 -2.03 9.76
CA THR A 43 3.88 -3.48 9.53
C THR A 43 4.08 -3.80 8.05
N ALA A 44 3.42 -3.07 7.15
CA ALA A 44 3.59 -3.23 5.71
C ALA A 44 5.05 -3.02 5.27
N ALA A 45 5.75 -2.03 5.84
CA ALA A 45 7.17 -1.79 5.57
C ALA A 45 8.07 -2.92 6.08
N ALA A 46 7.75 -3.51 7.24
CA ALA A 46 8.48 -4.66 7.78
C ALA A 46 8.31 -5.90 6.89
N GLU A 47 7.10 -6.19 6.46
CA GLU A 47 6.80 -7.30 5.54
C GLU A 47 7.47 -7.10 4.18
N TYR A 48 7.43 -5.87 3.65
CA TYR A 48 8.12 -5.54 2.40
C TYR A 48 9.63 -5.76 2.52
N ARG A 49 10.26 -5.26 3.59
CA ARG A 49 11.69 -5.50 3.84
C ARG A 49 12.01 -6.98 3.89
N GLU A 50 11.26 -7.76 4.65
CA GLU A 50 11.47 -9.19 4.76
C GLU A 50 11.29 -9.91 3.42
N SER A 51 10.33 -9.51 2.61
CA SER A 51 10.13 -10.08 1.27
C SER A 51 11.33 -9.85 0.34
N VAL A 52 11.97 -8.67 0.43
CA VAL A 52 13.16 -8.34 -0.35
C VAL A 52 14.38 -9.07 0.20
N ILE A 53 14.60 -9.01 1.51
CA ILE A 53 15.78 -9.58 2.18
C ILE A 53 15.74 -11.10 2.16
N GLY A 54 14.57 -11.70 2.35
CA GLY A 54 14.37 -13.15 2.34
C GLY A 54 14.86 -13.81 1.06
N ALA A 55 14.77 -13.13 -0.07
CA ALA A 55 15.29 -13.60 -1.36
C ALA A 55 16.82 -13.71 -1.41
N TYR A 56 17.52 -12.99 -0.54
CA TYR A 56 18.98 -12.91 -0.48
C TYR A 56 19.59 -13.69 0.70
N ARG A 57 18.80 -14.06 1.72
CA ARG A 57 19.27 -14.84 2.86
C ARG A 57 19.87 -16.17 2.38
N GLY A 58 21.07 -16.46 2.85
CA GLY A 58 21.83 -17.66 2.43
C GLY A 58 22.51 -17.57 1.05
N LYS A 59 22.31 -16.48 0.30
CA LYS A 59 22.97 -16.23 -0.99
C LYS A 59 24.03 -15.13 -0.92
N LEU A 60 23.86 -14.18 -0.02
CA LEU A 60 24.78 -13.06 0.18
C LEU A 60 25.41 -13.14 1.59
N PRO A 61 26.63 -12.59 1.76
CA PRO A 61 27.24 -12.41 3.07
C PRO A 61 26.38 -11.53 3.99
N ASP A 62 26.44 -11.75 5.31
CA ASP A 62 25.67 -11.01 6.30
C ASP A 62 25.88 -9.49 6.22
N SER A 63 27.12 -9.05 5.92
CA SER A 63 27.43 -7.63 5.74
C SER A 63 26.71 -7.00 4.54
N ALA A 64 26.48 -7.74 3.47
CA ALA A 64 25.71 -7.28 2.32
C ALA A 64 24.22 -7.22 2.65
N ILE A 65 23.72 -8.18 3.42
CA ILE A 65 22.32 -8.19 3.91
C ILE A 65 22.08 -6.99 4.82
N GLN A 66 22.97 -6.70 5.77
CA GLN A 66 22.87 -5.52 6.64
C GLN A 66 22.82 -4.21 5.86
N ASN A 67 23.63 -4.06 4.81
CA ASN A 67 23.59 -2.89 3.94
C ASN A 67 22.24 -2.74 3.23
N VAL A 68 21.63 -3.84 2.78
CA VAL A 68 20.29 -3.83 2.17
C VAL A 68 19.23 -3.46 3.21
N GLU A 69 19.31 -4.00 4.42
CA GLU A 69 18.41 -3.67 5.54
C GLU A 69 18.47 -2.18 5.88
N GLU A 70 19.67 -1.60 5.94
CA GLU A 70 19.86 -0.18 6.20
C GLU A 70 19.27 0.68 5.08
N GLN A 71 19.48 0.32 3.82
CA GLN A 71 18.87 1.03 2.68
C GLN A 71 17.35 0.96 2.70
N LEU A 72 16.78 -0.15 3.15
CA LEU A 72 15.33 -0.35 3.25
C LEU A 72 14.73 0.19 4.58
N SER A 73 15.50 0.84 5.44
CA SER A 73 15.01 1.43 6.69
C SER A 73 14.43 2.83 6.52
N GLY A 74 14.62 3.45 5.36
CA GLY A 74 14.18 4.82 5.08
C GLY A 74 12.66 4.99 4.92
N SER A 75 12.20 6.23 5.00
CA SER A 75 10.78 6.61 4.83
C SER A 75 10.22 6.21 3.45
N CYS A 76 11.06 6.20 2.42
CA CYS A 76 10.67 5.73 1.09
C CYS A 76 10.13 4.29 1.11
N THR A 77 10.71 3.41 1.92
CA THR A 77 10.25 2.03 2.04
C THR A 77 8.86 1.94 2.64
N VAL A 78 8.55 2.80 3.62
CA VAL A 78 7.21 2.89 4.23
C VAL A 78 6.18 3.32 3.18
N GLU A 79 6.50 4.33 2.37
CA GLU A 79 5.62 4.81 1.29
C GLU A 79 5.39 3.74 0.22
N ILE A 80 6.45 3.01 -0.16
CA ILE A 80 6.38 1.90 -1.13
C ILE A 80 5.50 0.77 -0.59
N ALA A 81 5.72 0.36 0.64
CA ALA A 81 4.98 -0.72 1.27
C ALA A 81 3.49 -0.38 1.42
N ALA A 82 3.18 0.84 1.85
CA ALA A 82 1.80 1.33 1.92
C ALA A 82 1.13 1.31 0.55
N PHE A 83 1.84 1.74 -0.50
CA PHE A 83 1.32 1.71 -1.86
C PHE A 83 1.15 0.28 -2.39
N ASN A 84 2.04 -0.65 -2.05
CA ASN A 84 1.90 -2.06 -2.37
C ASN A 84 0.62 -2.64 -1.77
N ALA A 85 0.43 -2.46 -0.47
CA ALA A 85 -0.75 -2.95 0.23
C ALA A 85 -2.04 -2.36 -0.37
N PHE A 86 -2.06 -1.06 -0.63
CA PHE A 86 -3.17 -0.38 -1.29
C PHE A 86 -3.45 -0.95 -2.70
N SER A 87 -2.40 -1.13 -3.52
CA SER A 87 -2.52 -1.65 -4.87
C SER A 87 -3.03 -3.09 -4.90
N GLU A 88 -2.64 -3.92 -3.93
CA GLU A 88 -3.16 -5.27 -3.78
C GLU A 88 -4.67 -5.30 -3.53
N PHE A 89 -5.22 -4.38 -2.75
CA PHE A 89 -6.66 -4.28 -2.57
C PHE A 89 -7.40 -3.93 -3.85
N LEU A 90 -6.80 -3.10 -4.71
CA LEU A 90 -7.40 -2.66 -5.97
C LEU A 90 -7.31 -3.70 -7.09
N THR A 91 -6.28 -4.55 -7.05
CA THR A 91 -5.94 -5.40 -8.19
C THR A 91 -6.15 -6.88 -7.96
N ASN A 92 -6.24 -7.31 -6.71
CA ASN A 92 -6.48 -8.70 -6.36
C ASN A 92 -7.98 -9.02 -6.48
N ALA A 93 -8.34 -9.72 -7.56
CA ALA A 93 -9.71 -10.10 -7.86
C ALA A 93 -10.36 -10.90 -6.71
N GLU A 94 -9.62 -11.83 -6.08
CA GLU A 94 -10.16 -12.62 -4.97
C GLU A 94 -10.52 -11.77 -3.74
N LYS A 95 -9.79 -10.68 -3.51
CA LYS A 95 -10.08 -9.72 -2.44
C LYS A 95 -11.20 -8.77 -2.83
N ALA A 96 -11.24 -8.33 -4.10
CA ALA A 96 -12.22 -7.38 -4.60
C ALA A 96 -13.60 -8.01 -4.82
N GLU A 97 -13.69 -9.20 -5.42
CA GLU A 97 -14.95 -9.87 -5.76
C GLU A 97 -15.81 -10.27 -4.54
N LYS A 98 -15.22 -10.27 -3.35
CA LYS A 98 -15.94 -10.57 -2.10
C LYS A 98 -16.79 -9.39 -1.60
N PHE A 99 -16.59 -8.20 -2.15
CA PHE A 99 -17.21 -6.96 -1.70
C PHE A 99 -17.87 -6.22 -2.88
N ASP A 100 -19.01 -5.65 -2.62
CA ASP A 100 -19.74 -4.81 -3.57
C ASP A 100 -19.06 -3.44 -3.71
N HIS A 101 -18.56 -2.91 -2.58
CA HIS A 101 -17.80 -1.67 -2.53
C HIS A 101 -16.57 -1.80 -1.64
N ILE A 102 -15.50 -1.12 -2.03
CA ILE A 102 -14.31 -0.90 -1.19
C ILE A 102 -14.14 0.60 -1.00
N ILE A 103 -14.21 1.05 0.24
CA ILE A 103 -14.08 2.44 0.63
C ILE A 103 -12.70 2.62 1.24
N PHE A 104 -11.91 3.55 0.72
CA PHE A 104 -10.62 3.91 1.30
C PHE A 104 -10.75 5.21 2.08
N ASP A 105 -10.51 5.11 3.39
CA ASP A 105 -10.28 6.26 4.26
C ASP A 105 -8.79 6.62 4.19
N THR A 106 -8.49 7.78 3.61
CA THR A 106 -7.12 8.16 3.28
C THR A 106 -6.59 9.23 4.21
N ALA A 107 -5.28 9.21 4.45
CA ALA A 107 -4.56 10.29 5.11
C ALA A 107 -4.83 11.65 4.42
N PRO A 108 -4.61 12.79 5.11
CA PRO A 108 -4.75 14.12 4.54
C PRO A 108 -4.01 14.26 3.19
N THR A 109 -4.61 15.01 2.28
CA THR A 109 -4.32 15.10 0.83
C THR A 109 -2.86 14.99 0.38
N GLY A 110 -1.90 15.48 1.16
CA GLY A 110 -0.47 15.44 0.80
C GLY A 110 0.09 14.01 0.68
N HIS A 111 -0.22 13.13 1.61
CA HIS A 111 0.21 11.72 1.58
C HIS A 111 -0.50 10.94 0.49
N THR A 112 -1.79 11.13 0.34
CA THR A 112 -2.60 10.45 -0.68
C THR A 112 -2.15 10.83 -2.09
N LEU A 113 -1.89 12.13 -2.34
CA LEU A 113 -1.37 12.59 -3.63
C LEU A 113 0.01 12.02 -3.94
N ARG A 114 0.90 11.92 -2.95
CA ARG A 114 2.20 11.22 -3.11
C ARG A 114 2.02 9.77 -3.49
N MET A 115 1.16 9.03 -2.78
CA MET A 115 0.88 7.64 -3.10
C MET A 115 0.36 7.48 -4.53
N LEU A 116 -0.55 8.34 -4.98
CA LEU A 116 -1.11 8.29 -6.33
C LEU A 116 -0.13 8.73 -7.42
N GLN A 117 0.88 9.53 -7.08
CA GLN A 117 1.94 9.97 -8.02
C GLN A 117 3.09 8.95 -8.14
N LEU A 118 3.29 8.08 -7.15
CA LEU A 118 4.37 7.09 -7.15
C LEU A 118 4.44 6.26 -8.42
N PRO A 119 3.33 5.72 -8.98
CA PRO A 119 3.40 4.89 -10.18
C PRO A 119 3.87 5.64 -11.43
N SER A 120 3.49 6.91 -11.60
CA SER A 120 3.95 7.72 -12.74
C SER A 120 5.42 8.12 -12.60
N ALA A 121 5.85 8.49 -11.40
CA ALA A 121 7.25 8.75 -11.11
C ALA A 121 8.12 7.49 -11.30
N TRP A 122 7.59 6.33 -10.92
CA TRP A 122 8.33 5.06 -11.02
C TRP A 122 8.35 4.48 -12.43
N SER A 123 7.30 4.67 -13.23
CA SER A 123 7.32 4.23 -14.62
C SER A 123 8.44 4.93 -15.42
N GLY A 124 8.65 6.23 -15.18
CA GLY A 124 9.80 6.97 -15.70
C GLY A 124 11.12 6.44 -15.15
N PHE A 125 11.21 6.30 -13.82
CA PHE A 125 12.43 5.85 -13.15
C PHE A 125 12.83 4.41 -13.53
N ILE A 126 11.90 3.47 -13.60
CA ILE A 126 12.14 2.08 -14.01
C ILE A 126 12.57 2.01 -15.48
N SER A 127 12.06 2.90 -16.35
CA SER A 127 12.47 2.96 -17.76
C SER A 127 13.85 3.58 -17.97
N GLU A 128 14.28 4.48 -17.10
CA GLU A 128 15.54 5.22 -17.19
C GLU A 128 16.69 4.58 -16.40
N SER A 129 16.38 3.84 -15.32
CA SER A 129 17.39 3.24 -14.43
C SER A 129 17.98 1.96 -15.01
N LYS A 130 18.85 2.09 -16.01
CA LYS A 130 19.72 0.97 -16.42
C LYS A 130 20.98 0.81 -15.54
N HIS A 131 21.28 1.80 -14.71
CA HIS A 131 22.48 1.77 -13.85
C HIS A 131 22.20 2.57 -12.57
N GLY A 132 22.30 1.93 -11.42
CA GLY A 132 22.62 2.67 -10.22
C GLY A 132 21.80 2.39 -8.99
N ALA A 133 22.52 2.30 -7.91
CA ALA A 133 22.05 2.28 -6.55
C ALA A 133 21.18 3.51 -6.26
N SER A 134 19.88 3.29 -6.19
CA SER A 134 18.97 4.22 -5.53
C SER A 134 18.62 3.67 -4.16
N CYS A 135 18.06 4.52 -3.29
CA CYS A 135 17.52 4.14 -1.99
C CYS A 135 16.42 3.04 -2.06
N LEU A 136 16.12 2.52 -3.24
CA LEU A 136 15.12 1.49 -3.50
C LEU A 136 15.70 0.06 -3.52
N GLY A 137 16.99 -0.13 -3.24
CA GLY A 137 17.63 -1.43 -3.35
C GLY A 137 17.63 -1.98 -4.79
N GLN A 138 18.06 -3.19 -4.97
CA GLN A 138 18.00 -3.83 -6.29
C GLN A 138 16.54 -4.04 -6.70
N LEU A 139 16.19 -3.47 -7.86
CA LEU A 139 14.85 -3.31 -8.43
C LEU A 139 14.07 -4.61 -8.74
N SER A 140 14.61 -5.79 -8.42
CA SER A 140 14.01 -7.08 -8.74
C SER A 140 12.57 -7.26 -8.22
N GLY A 141 12.26 -6.69 -7.05
CA GLY A 141 10.91 -6.78 -6.49
C GLY A 141 9.91 -5.75 -7.05
N LEU A 142 10.39 -4.69 -7.71
CA LEU A 142 9.53 -3.66 -8.31
C LEU A 142 9.11 -4.01 -9.73
N GLU A 143 9.98 -4.67 -10.51
CA GLU A 143 9.63 -5.12 -11.85
C GLU A 143 8.49 -6.14 -11.81
N ASP A 144 8.52 -7.07 -10.88
CA ASP A 144 7.47 -8.08 -10.70
C ASP A 144 6.10 -7.46 -10.34
N LYS A 145 6.10 -6.29 -9.70
CA LYS A 145 4.90 -5.54 -9.30
C LYS A 145 4.45 -4.48 -10.30
N LYS A 146 5.20 -4.24 -11.36
CA LYS A 146 4.91 -3.20 -12.36
C LYS A 146 3.52 -3.33 -12.98
N GLU A 147 3.11 -4.53 -13.32
CA GLU A 147 1.78 -4.77 -13.90
C GLU A 147 0.66 -4.54 -12.86
N MET A 148 0.90 -4.89 -11.60
CA MET A 148 -0.02 -4.60 -10.51
C MET A 148 -0.21 -3.07 -10.35
N TYR A 149 0.87 -2.31 -10.38
CA TYR A 149 0.80 -0.85 -10.27
C TYR A 149 0.09 -0.19 -11.45
N LYS A 150 0.36 -0.64 -12.68
CA LYS A 150 -0.38 -0.17 -13.86
C LYS A 150 -1.86 -0.44 -13.75
N LYS A 151 -2.24 -1.64 -13.31
CA LYS A 151 -3.63 -2.02 -13.10
C LYS A 151 -4.28 -1.15 -12.01
N ALA A 152 -3.59 -0.91 -10.89
CA ALA A 152 -4.08 -0.05 -9.83
C ALA A 152 -4.35 1.38 -10.32
N VAL A 153 -3.38 1.98 -11.04
CA VAL A 153 -3.55 3.32 -11.64
C VAL A 153 -4.71 3.36 -12.63
N HIS A 154 -4.84 2.35 -13.47
CA HIS A 154 -5.95 2.25 -14.41
C HIS A 154 -7.29 2.18 -13.68
N THR A 155 -7.39 1.36 -12.64
CA THR A 155 -8.61 1.24 -11.82
C THR A 155 -8.98 2.57 -11.18
N LEU A 156 -8.01 3.29 -10.62
CA LEU A 156 -8.23 4.60 -10.00
C LEU A 156 -8.62 5.69 -11.00
N ALA A 157 -8.14 5.61 -12.24
CA ALA A 157 -8.45 6.58 -13.29
C ALA A 157 -9.79 6.30 -14.00
N ASP A 158 -10.34 5.10 -13.89
CA ASP A 158 -11.60 4.74 -14.52
C ASP A 158 -12.79 5.19 -13.66
N SER A 159 -13.50 6.21 -14.12
CA SER A 159 -14.68 6.78 -13.42
C SER A 159 -15.86 5.82 -13.26
N ARG A 160 -15.85 4.67 -13.95
CA ARG A 160 -16.85 3.60 -13.78
C ARG A 160 -16.52 2.70 -12.59
N LEU A 161 -15.25 2.65 -12.21
CA LEU A 161 -14.75 1.77 -11.14
C LEU A 161 -14.43 2.55 -9.86
N THR A 162 -14.08 3.83 -9.98
CA THR A 162 -13.60 4.63 -8.85
C THR A 162 -14.35 5.96 -8.76
N THR A 163 -14.80 6.28 -7.55
CA THR A 163 -15.37 7.58 -7.20
C THR A 163 -14.48 8.24 -6.14
N LEU A 164 -14.01 9.45 -6.42
CA LEU A 164 -13.27 10.26 -5.46
C LEU A 164 -14.26 11.15 -4.68
N ILE A 165 -14.26 11.03 -3.35
CA ILE A 165 -15.09 11.83 -2.46
C ILE A 165 -14.18 12.79 -1.70
N LEU A 166 -14.41 14.09 -1.86
CA LEU A 166 -13.72 15.14 -1.10
C LEU A 166 -14.52 15.48 0.14
N VAL A 167 -13.91 15.31 1.31
CA VAL A 167 -14.52 15.68 2.60
C VAL A 167 -13.86 16.97 3.09
N THR A 168 -14.66 18.01 3.30
CA THR A 168 -14.21 19.31 3.81
C THR A 168 -15.00 19.69 5.05
N ARG A 169 -14.41 20.53 5.89
CA ARG A 169 -15.13 21.18 7.00
C ARG A 169 -15.56 22.57 6.55
N PRO A 170 -16.79 23.03 6.85
CA PRO A 170 -17.11 24.42 6.71
C PRO A 170 -16.26 25.25 7.68
N GLU A 171 -15.71 26.37 7.22
CA GLU A 171 -15.03 27.37 8.06
C GLU A 171 -16.01 28.09 8.98
#